data_589fc4099499b5354557edeba5602fb0
#
_entry.id   589fc4099499b5354557edeba5602fb0
#
_cell.length_a   1.000
_cell.length_b   1.000
_cell.length_c   1.000
_cell.angle_alpha   90.00
_cell.angle_beta   90.00
_cell.angle_gamma   90.00
#
_symmetry.space_group_name_H-M   'P 1'
#
loop_
_entity.id
_entity.type
_entity.pdbx_description
1 polymer ?
#
loop_
_entity_poly.entity_id
_entity_poly.type
_entity_poly.pdbx_seq_one_letter_code
_entity_poly.pdbx_strand_id
1 'polypeptide(L)'
;MMWNYFNPVEIIFGENRFKEVHDALKNKNYIIITHPEEIFKKYSDELKSSSNPPLSIMTDVQPNPDYKDILELQNKFSSINESVDYILAIGGGSVTDTAKAIAAFKDKQEYLTDFVRNKKSPRVENPIKILAVPTTSGTSSELTCWATIWDKEKNNKLSLAHKSLYAEKAIIDPSIMIDKPLGLTISTGLDALS
;
A
#
# COMPACT_ATOMS: atom_id res chain seq x y z
N MET A 1 15.34 -0.35 32.44
CA MET A 1 14.24 -0.50 31.46
C MET A 1 14.85 -1.13 30.22
N MET A 2 14.34 -2.27 29.73
CA MET A 2 14.78 -2.89 28.47
C MET A 2 13.68 -2.72 27.42
N TRP A 3 14.04 -2.35 26.20
CA TRP A 3 13.14 -2.31 25.05
C TRP A 3 13.86 -2.85 23.82
N ASN A 4 13.09 -3.43 22.89
CA ASN A 4 13.61 -3.96 21.64
C ASN A 4 12.97 -3.20 20.46
N TYR A 5 13.78 -2.84 19.50
CA TYR A 5 13.32 -2.31 18.21
C TYR A 5 13.55 -3.35 17.13
N PHE A 6 12.54 -3.55 16.28
CA PHE A 6 12.63 -4.44 15.14
C PHE A 6 11.88 -3.84 13.95
N ASN A 7 12.56 -3.71 12.82
CA ASN A 7 11.97 -3.33 11.55
C ASN A 7 12.63 -4.19 10.45
N PRO A 8 11.86 -5.08 9.78
CA PRO A 8 12.40 -5.98 8.76
C PRO A 8 12.46 -5.36 7.36
N VAL A 9 11.96 -4.13 7.18
CA VAL A 9 11.83 -3.50 5.87
C VAL A 9 13.19 -3.08 5.33
N GLU A 10 13.55 -3.54 4.13
CA GLU A 10 14.71 -3.00 3.42
C GLU A 10 14.38 -1.59 2.90
N ILE A 11 15.20 -0.59 3.25
CA ILE A 11 14.97 0.81 2.86
C ILE A 11 15.99 1.22 1.82
N ILE A 12 15.52 1.68 0.66
CA ILE A 12 16.32 2.36 -0.36
C ILE A 12 15.91 3.84 -0.33
N PHE A 13 16.81 4.71 0.11
CA PHE A 13 16.55 6.14 0.24
C PHE A 13 17.45 6.96 -0.68
N GLY A 14 16.89 7.97 -1.34
CA GLY A 14 17.64 8.96 -2.13
C GLY A 14 16.85 9.48 -3.32
N GLU A 15 17.35 10.56 -3.91
CA GLU A 15 16.76 11.14 -5.13
C GLU A 15 16.89 10.20 -6.33
N ASN A 16 15.88 10.19 -7.19
CA ASN A 16 15.80 9.38 -8.42
C ASN A 16 15.93 7.86 -8.16
N ARG A 17 15.47 7.40 -6.98
CA ARG A 17 15.47 5.98 -6.63
C ARG A 17 14.25 5.21 -7.14
N PHE A 18 13.24 5.89 -7.70
CA PHE A 18 12.09 5.20 -8.29
C PHE A 18 12.51 4.14 -9.34
N LYS A 19 13.59 4.38 -10.07
CA LYS A 19 14.14 3.40 -11.03
C LYS A 19 14.47 2.03 -10.44
N GLU A 20 14.75 1.96 -9.14
CA GLU A 20 15.03 0.69 -8.44
C GLU A 20 13.81 -0.24 -8.40
N VAL A 21 12.60 0.30 -8.67
CA VAL A 21 11.37 -0.50 -8.80
C VAL A 21 11.50 -1.53 -9.91
N HIS A 22 12.14 -1.17 -11.03
CA HIS A 22 12.34 -2.08 -12.17
C HIS A 22 13.18 -3.30 -11.79
N ASP A 23 14.26 -3.08 -11.05
CA ASP A 23 15.14 -4.17 -10.61
C ASP A 23 14.47 -5.02 -9.51
N ALA A 24 13.76 -4.37 -8.57
CA ALA A 24 13.06 -5.06 -7.49
C ALA A 24 11.93 -5.98 -8.00
N LEU A 25 11.27 -5.60 -9.11
CA LEU A 25 10.15 -6.35 -9.69
C LEU A 25 10.52 -7.15 -10.94
N LYS A 26 11.79 -7.20 -11.32
CA LYS A 26 12.23 -7.95 -12.50
C LYS A 26 11.81 -9.41 -12.44
N ASN A 27 11.15 -9.88 -13.50
CA ASN A 27 10.61 -11.25 -13.62
C ASN A 27 9.60 -11.61 -12.51
N LYS A 28 8.89 -10.63 -11.95
CA LYS A 28 7.83 -10.83 -10.97
C LYS A 28 6.48 -10.46 -11.57
N ASN A 29 5.47 -11.22 -11.24
CA ASN A 29 4.09 -10.85 -11.50
C ASN A 29 3.63 -9.87 -10.41
N TYR A 30 3.21 -8.67 -10.80
CA TYR A 30 2.82 -7.67 -9.82
C TYR A 30 1.62 -6.84 -10.28
N ILE A 31 0.96 -6.24 -9.31
CA ILE A 31 -0.07 -5.23 -9.53
C ILE A 31 0.37 -3.91 -8.92
N ILE A 32 -0.18 -2.81 -9.43
CA ILE A 32 0.01 -1.48 -8.85
C ILE A 32 -1.26 -1.08 -8.12
N ILE A 33 -1.10 -0.56 -6.90
CA ILE A 33 -2.15 0.16 -6.16
C ILE A 33 -1.67 1.59 -5.99
N THR A 34 -2.46 2.56 -6.45
CA THR A 34 -2.10 3.98 -6.46
C THR A 34 -3.35 4.87 -6.44
N HIS A 35 -3.17 6.18 -6.43
CA HIS A 35 -4.24 7.15 -6.58
C HIS A 35 -4.52 7.47 -8.06
N PRO A 36 -5.71 8.02 -8.40
CA PRO A 36 -6.10 8.32 -9.78
C PRO A 36 -5.48 9.62 -10.33
N GLU A 37 -4.85 10.45 -9.48
CA GLU A 37 -4.32 11.75 -9.88
C GLU A 37 -3.19 11.64 -10.90
N GLU A 38 -3.11 12.62 -11.80
CA GLU A 38 -2.16 12.65 -12.94
C GLU A 38 -0.69 12.53 -12.49
N ILE A 39 -0.36 13.07 -11.31
CA ILE A 39 1.01 12.97 -10.76
C ILE A 39 1.47 11.52 -10.56
N PHE A 40 0.54 10.60 -10.26
CA PHE A 40 0.85 9.19 -10.08
C PHE A 40 0.80 8.41 -11.39
N LYS A 41 0.02 8.90 -12.36
CA LYS A 41 -0.16 8.26 -13.64
C LYS A 41 1.15 8.12 -14.41
N LYS A 42 2.03 9.14 -14.37
CA LYS A 42 3.34 9.07 -15.03
C LYS A 42 4.17 7.85 -14.58
N TYR A 43 4.14 7.51 -13.29
CA TYR A 43 4.88 6.37 -12.75
C TYR A 43 4.27 5.03 -13.14
N SER A 44 2.94 4.95 -13.13
CA SER A 44 2.24 3.75 -13.58
C SER A 44 2.36 3.54 -15.10
N ASP A 45 2.35 4.59 -15.90
CA ASP A 45 2.53 4.52 -17.36
C ASP A 45 3.98 4.15 -17.73
N GLU A 46 4.98 4.65 -17.00
CA GLU A 46 6.37 4.24 -17.14
C GLU A 46 6.51 2.72 -16.94
N LEU A 47 5.95 2.20 -15.84
CA LEU A 47 6.01 0.78 -15.53
C LEU A 47 5.20 -0.07 -16.53
N LYS A 48 4.04 0.43 -16.98
CA LYS A 48 3.21 -0.24 -18.00
C LYS A 48 3.95 -0.37 -19.34
N SER A 49 4.80 0.58 -19.67
CA SER A 49 5.59 0.60 -20.92
C SER A 49 6.93 -0.15 -20.78
N SER A 50 7.24 -0.69 -19.63
CA SER A 50 8.48 -1.42 -19.36
C SER A 50 8.46 -2.83 -19.95
N SER A 51 9.61 -3.49 -19.93
CA SER A 51 9.75 -4.90 -20.34
C SER A 51 9.07 -5.90 -19.40
N ASN A 52 8.68 -5.45 -18.20
CA ASN A 52 7.94 -6.23 -17.21
C ASN A 52 6.72 -5.43 -16.73
N PRO A 53 5.64 -5.33 -17.52
CA PRO A 53 4.48 -4.52 -17.17
C PRO A 53 3.68 -5.15 -16.02
N PRO A 54 2.93 -4.33 -15.25
CA PRO A 54 2.04 -4.84 -14.21
C PRO A 54 0.87 -5.63 -14.81
N LEU A 55 0.40 -6.66 -14.10
CA LEU A 55 -0.80 -7.42 -14.47
C LEU A 55 -2.06 -6.55 -14.39
N SER A 56 -2.10 -5.63 -13.45
CA SER A 56 -3.22 -4.70 -13.26
C SER A 56 -2.76 -3.43 -12.55
N ILE A 57 -3.48 -2.33 -12.80
CA ILE A 57 -3.30 -1.05 -12.11
C ILE A 57 -4.64 -0.68 -11.47
N MET A 58 -4.65 -0.57 -10.15
CA MET A 58 -5.82 -0.25 -9.35
C MET A 58 -5.67 1.17 -8.81
N THR A 59 -6.49 2.09 -9.30
CA THR A 59 -6.40 3.53 -8.98
C THR A 59 -7.53 4.03 -8.07
N ASP A 60 -8.50 3.18 -7.73
CA ASP A 60 -9.69 3.62 -6.97
C ASP A 60 -9.46 3.69 -5.45
N VAL A 61 -8.26 4.14 -5.06
CA VAL A 61 -7.93 4.34 -3.65
C VAL A 61 -8.41 5.72 -3.22
N GLN A 62 -9.25 5.74 -2.19
CA GLN A 62 -9.71 6.97 -1.56
C GLN A 62 -8.90 7.30 -0.30
N PRO A 63 -8.80 8.58 0.10
CA PRO A 63 -8.29 8.94 1.42
C PRO A 63 -9.11 8.24 2.52
N ASN A 64 -8.40 7.67 3.50
CA ASN A 64 -9.00 6.85 4.56
C ASN A 64 -9.77 5.65 3.98
N PRO A 65 -9.07 4.58 3.60
CA PRO A 65 -9.63 3.44 2.88
C PRO A 65 -10.88 2.88 3.57
N ASP A 66 -12.00 2.91 2.88
CA ASP A 66 -13.25 2.38 3.38
C ASP A 66 -13.35 0.87 3.09
N TYR A 67 -14.02 0.17 3.96
CA TYR A 67 -14.31 -1.26 3.80
C TYR A 67 -14.94 -1.59 2.44
N LYS A 68 -15.88 -0.76 1.96
CA LYS A 68 -16.55 -0.98 0.67
C LYS A 68 -15.60 -0.81 -0.50
N ASP A 69 -14.75 0.23 -0.46
CA ASP A 69 -13.76 0.47 -1.51
C ASP A 69 -12.78 -0.70 -1.60
N ILE A 70 -12.37 -1.26 -0.44
CA ILE A 70 -11.49 -2.44 -0.41
C ILE A 70 -12.20 -3.68 -0.99
N LEU A 71 -13.49 -3.88 -0.72
CA LEU A 71 -14.27 -4.97 -1.33
C LEU A 71 -14.33 -4.86 -2.87
N GLU A 72 -14.49 -3.64 -3.39
CA GLU A 72 -14.46 -3.41 -4.85
C GLU A 72 -13.08 -3.73 -5.44
N LEU A 73 -12.02 -3.35 -4.76
CA LEU A 73 -10.65 -3.70 -5.17
C LEU A 73 -10.39 -5.20 -5.09
N GLN A 74 -10.94 -5.91 -4.10
CA GLN A 74 -10.89 -7.37 -4.03
C GLN A 74 -11.60 -8.02 -5.23
N ASN A 75 -12.73 -7.48 -5.68
CA ASN A 75 -13.41 -7.95 -6.90
C ASN A 75 -12.52 -7.82 -8.13
N LYS A 76 -11.83 -6.67 -8.27
CA LYS A 76 -10.86 -6.46 -9.36
C LYS A 76 -9.68 -7.40 -9.24
N PHE A 77 -9.17 -7.60 -8.03
CA PHE A 77 -8.09 -8.56 -7.77
C PHE A 77 -8.48 -9.99 -8.16
N SER A 78 -9.71 -10.41 -7.83
CA SER A 78 -10.22 -11.76 -8.15
C SER A 78 -10.35 -12.02 -9.65
N SER A 79 -10.36 -10.99 -10.50
CA SER A 79 -10.40 -11.13 -11.95
C SER A 79 -9.03 -11.37 -12.60
N ILE A 80 -7.95 -11.31 -11.81
CA ILE A 80 -6.58 -11.59 -12.28
C ILE A 80 -6.39 -13.10 -12.27
N ASN A 81 -6.08 -13.65 -13.44
CA ASN A 81 -5.92 -15.11 -13.61
C ASN A 81 -4.53 -15.60 -13.18
N GLU A 82 -3.54 -14.73 -13.21
CA GLU A 82 -2.16 -15.04 -12.88
C GLU A 82 -1.89 -14.93 -11.39
N SER A 83 -0.93 -15.71 -10.91
CA SER A 83 -0.44 -15.57 -9.54
C SER A 83 0.28 -14.23 -9.37
N VAL A 84 -0.08 -13.45 -8.37
CA VAL A 84 0.54 -12.16 -8.04
C VAL A 84 1.61 -12.36 -6.98
N ASP A 85 2.86 -12.04 -7.32
CA ASP A 85 4.01 -12.13 -6.41
C ASP A 85 4.11 -10.88 -5.51
N TYR A 86 3.83 -9.68 -6.09
CA TYR A 86 4.00 -8.40 -5.42
C TYR A 86 2.82 -7.45 -5.65
N ILE A 87 2.57 -6.64 -4.63
CA ILE A 87 1.79 -5.41 -4.74
C ILE A 87 2.77 -4.25 -4.67
N LEU A 88 2.86 -3.45 -5.72
CA LEU A 88 3.55 -2.17 -5.73
C LEU A 88 2.58 -1.09 -5.27
N ALA A 89 2.83 -0.52 -4.10
CA ALA A 89 2.05 0.58 -3.53
C ALA A 89 2.75 1.91 -3.82
N ILE A 90 2.21 2.73 -4.72
CA ILE A 90 2.74 4.07 -5.03
C ILE A 90 1.77 5.10 -4.49
N GLY A 91 2.09 5.72 -3.36
CA GLY A 91 1.19 6.68 -2.72
C GLY A 91 1.49 6.94 -1.25
N GLY A 92 0.60 7.65 -0.59
CA GLY A 92 0.66 7.89 0.85
C GLY A 92 0.16 6.71 1.69
N GLY A 93 -0.09 6.99 2.98
CA GLY A 93 -0.56 5.98 3.94
C GLY A 93 -1.80 5.23 3.47
N SER A 94 -2.79 5.93 2.88
CA SER A 94 -4.03 5.29 2.40
C SER A 94 -3.78 4.23 1.33
N VAL A 95 -2.84 4.48 0.41
CA VAL A 95 -2.46 3.50 -0.63
C VAL A 95 -1.75 2.32 0.00
N THR A 96 -0.80 2.58 0.89
CA THR A 96 -0.05 1.51 1.57
C THR A 96 -0.96 0.66 2.45
N ASP A 97 -1.91 1.27 3.16
CA ASP A 97 -2.89 0.57 3.98
C ASP A 97 -3.85 -0.29 3.13
N THR A 98 -4.31 0.25 1.99
CA THR A 98 -5.10 -0.52 1.02
C THR A 98 -4.30 -1.71 0.47
N ALA A 99 -3.04 -1.49 0.11
CA ALA A 99 -2.15 -2.56 -0.36
C ALA A 99 -1.99 -3.67 0.67
N LYS A 100 -1.82 -3.32 1.95
CA LYS A 100 -1.76 -4.30 3.05
C LYS A 100 -3.07 -5.06 3.23
N ALA A 101 -4.22 -4.39 3.10
CA ALA A 101 -5.52 -5.05 3.17
C ALA A 101 -5.70 -6.06 2.02
N ILE A 102 -5.36 -5.68 0.78
CA ILE A 102 -5.40 -6.59 -0.36
C ILE A 102 -4.37 -7.71 -0.21
N ALA A 103 -3.16 -7.42 0.27
CA ALA A 103 -2.14 -8.44 0.53
C ALA A 103 -2.60 -9.49 1.57
N ALA A 104 -3.28 -9.02 2.62
CA ALA A 104 -3.76 -9.87 3.71
C ALA A 104 -4.92 -10.78 3.28
N PHE A 105 -5.91 -10.18 2.62
CA PHE A 105 -7.20 -10.84 2.39
C PHE A 105 -7.39 -11.32 0.96
N LYS A 106 -6.59 -10.82 0.00
CA LYS A 106 -6.64 -11.21 -1.44
C LYS A 106 -8.08 -11.18 -1.96
N ASP A 107 -8.54 -12.31 -2.48
CA ASP A 107 -9.90 -12.58 -2.98
C ASP A 107 -10.89 -13.05 -1.88
N LYS A 108 -10.43 -13.17 -0.62
CA LYS A 108 -11.22 -13.68 0.50
C LYS A 108 -12.06 -12.58 1.15
N GLN A 109 -13.15 -12.19 0.51
CA GLN A 109 -14.05 -11.14 1.03
C GLN A 109 -14.63 -11.48 2.40
N GLU A 110 -14.87 -12.76 2.66
CA GLU A 110 -15.34 -13.23 3.95
C GLU A 110 -14.34 -12.91 5.08
N TYR A 111 -13.02 -12.96 4.82
CA TYR A 111 -12.00 -12.65 5.84
C TYR A 111 -11.99 -11.15 6.16
N LEU A 112 -12.11 -10.29 5.16
CA LEU A 112 -12.24 -8.86 5.35
C LEU A 112 -13.55 -8.53 6.08
N THR A 113 -14.66 -9.14 5.69
CA THR A 113 -15.97 -8.95 6.33
C THR A 113 -15.95 -9.41 7.79
N ASP A 114 -15.38 -10.57 8.06
CA ASP A 114 -15.22 -11.09 9.41
C ASP A 114 -14.41 -10.14 10.29
N PHE A 115 -13.32 -9.62 9.77
CA PHE A 115 -12.49 -8.64 10.47
C PHE A 115 -13.26 -7.34 10.75
N VAL A 116 -13.84 -6.73 9.70
CA VAL A 116 -14.43 -5.39 9.80
C VAL A 116 -15.79 -5.41 10.49
N ARG A 117 -16.69 -6.32 10.08
CA ARG A 117 -18.09 -6.33 10.52
C ARG A 117 -18.34 -7.21 11.73
N ASN A 118 -17.64 -8.33 11.82
CA ASN A 118 -17.81 -9.31 12.88
C ASN A 118 -16.75 -9.18 13.99
N LYS A 119 -15.81 -8.22 13.87
CA LYS A 119 -14.75 -7.94 14.83
C LYS A 119 -13.91 -9.17 15.20
N LYS A 120 -13.74 -10.09 14.25
CA LYS A 120 -12.89 -11.26 14.45
C LYS A 120 -11.43 -10.87 14.26
N SER A 121 -10.51 -11.64 14.82
CA SER A 121 -9.08 -11.50 14.56
C SER A 121 -8.81 -11.65 13.06
N PRO A 122 -7.87 -10.86 12.48
CA PRO A 122 -7.59 -10.93 11.05
C PRO A 122 -6.99 -12.30 10.69
N ARG A 123 -7.55 -12.93 9.66
CA ARG A 123 -7.02 -14.15 9.09
C ARG A 123 -6.11 -13.79 7.93
N VAL A 124 -4.79 -13.89 8.14
CA VAL A 124 -3.78 -13.55 7.16
C VAL A 124 -3.03 -14.82 6.77
N GLU A 125 -3.31 -15.33 5.57
CA GLU A 125 -2.77 -16.60 5.06
C GLU A 125 -1.93 -16.32 3.80
N ASN A 126 -0.61 -16.56 3.90
CA ASN A 126 0.33 -16.36 2.79
C ASN A 126 0.13 -15.00 2.08
N PRO A 127 0.31 -13.88 2.78
CA PRO A 127 0.06 -12.55 2.20
C PRO A 127 0.98 -12.31 1.02
N ILE A 128 0.49 -11.48 0.07
CA ILE A 128 1.30 -11.03 -1.06
C ILE A 128 2.38 -10.09 -0.53
N LYS A 129 3.58 -10.18 -1.09
CA LYS A 129 4.67 -9.26 -0.76
C LYS A 129 4.36 -7.83 -1.20
N ILE A 130 4.82 -6.86 -0.44
CA ILE A 130 4.59 -5.44 -0.72
C ILE A 130 5.92 -4.76 -1.00
N LEU A 131 5.98 -4.03 -2.12
CA LEU A 131 6.98 -3.03 -2.41
C LEU A 131 6.32 -1.66 -2.27
N ALA A 132 6.80 -0.84 -1.35
CA ALA A 132 6.20 0.47 -1.07
C ALA A 132 7.04 1.61 -1.64
N VAL A 133 6.37 2.55 -2.32
CA VAL A 133 6.94 3.82 -2.79
C VAL A 133 6.11 4.94 -2.19
N PRO A 134 6.47 5.42 -0.98
CA PRO A 134 5.72 6.47 -0.31
C PRO A 134 5.86 7.80 -1.06
N THR A 135 4.75 8.54 -1.16
CA THR A 135 4.70 9.87 -1.79
C THR A 135 4.36 10.97 -0.79
N THR A 136 4.24 10.60 0.49
CA THR A 136 4.02 11.52 1.62
C THR A 136 5.00 11.20 2.75
N SER A 137 5.36 12.21 3.52
CA SER A 137 6.23 12.08 4.70
C SER A 137 5.37 12.32 5.94
N GLY A 138 4.79 11.31 6.52
CA GLY A 138 3.87 11.42 7.65
C GLY A 138 3.65 10.09 8.34
N THR A 139 2.75 9.29 7.84
CA THR A 139 2.27 8.06 8.48
C THR A 139 3.32 6.97 8.67
N SER A 140 4.40 6.99 7.90
CA SER A 140 5.40 5.90 7.84
C SER A 140 4.80 4.52 7.66
N SER A 141 3.63 4.43 6.97
CA SER A 141 2.94 3.15 6.77
C SER A 141 3.82 2.14 6.03
N GLU A 142 4.74 2.57 5.18
CA GLU A 142 5.71 1.73 4.48
C GLU A 142 6.66 0.98 5.42
N LEU A 143 6.82 1.46 6.66
CA LEU A 143 7.72 0.89 7.67
C LEU A 143 6.99 0.14 8.79
N THR A 144 5.67 0.01 8.70
CA THR A 144 4.87 -0.67 9.74
C THR A 144 4.17 -1.90 9.19
N CYS A 145 3.71 -2.77 10.09
CA CYS A 145 2.86 -3.91 9.75
C CYS A 145 1.36 -3.61 9.95
N TRP A 146 1.01 -2.35 10.13
CA TRP A 146 -0.34 -1.93 10.43
C TRP A 146 -0.99 -1.29 9.21
N ALA A 147 -2.30 -1.44 9.09
CA ALA A 147 -3.14 -0.75 8.12
C ALA A 147 -4.44 -0.29 8.78
N THR A 148 -4.84 0.92 8.45
CA THR A 148 -6.11 1.47 8.91
C THR A 148 -7.20 1.19 7.88
N ILE A 149 -8.30 0.57 8.33
CA ILE A 149 -9.50 0.34 7.52
C ILE A 149 -10.66 1.05 8.20
N TRP A 150 -11.39 1.83 7.45
CA TRP A 150 -12.58 2.52 7.91
C TRP A 150 -13.84 1.75 7.55
N ASP A 151 -14.82 1.74 8.44
CA ASP A 151 -16.20 1.40 8.16
C ASP A 151 -17.02 2.67 8.34
N LYS A 152 -17.11 3.47 7.28
CA LYS A 152 -17.80 4.76 7.31
C LYS A 152 -19.28 4.63 7.65
N GLU A 153 -19.93 3.52 7.28
CA GLU A 153 -21.33 3.27 7.63
C GLU A 153 -21.55 3.12 9.14
N LYS A 154 -20.60 2.49 9.84
CA LYS A 154 -20.67 2.27 11.28
C LYS A 154 -19.83 3.26 12.08
N ASN A 155 -19.24 4.27 11.40
CA ASN A 155 -18.32 5.24 11.99
C ASN A 155 -17.23 4.57 12.84
N ASN A 156 -16.65 3.50 12.30
CA ASN A 156 -15.62 2.70 12.95
C ASN A 156 -14.28 2.84 12.24
N LYS A 157 -13.19 2.86 13.01
CA LYS A 157 -11.82 2.78 12.56
C LYS A 157 -11.20 1.49 13.11
N LEU A 158 -10.67 0.65 12.23
CA LEU A 158 -10.06 -0.62 12.60
C LEU A 158 -8.59 -0.62 12.21
N SER A 159 -7.76 -1.20 13.06
CA SER A 159 -6.33 -1.40 12.78
C SER A 159 -6.08 -2.87 12.47
N LEU A 160 -5.84 -3.16 11.20
CA LEU A 160 -5.31 -4.45 10.77
C LEU A 160 -3.82 -4.50 11.14
N ALA A 161 -3.43 -5.48 11.93
CA ALA A 161 -2.04 -5.63 12.35
C ALA A 161 -1.60 -7.09 12.23
N HIS A 162 -0.57 -7.33 11.44
CA HIS A 162 0.03 -8.65 11.31
C HIS A 162 1.49 -8.53 10.84
N LYS A 163 2.42 -9.25 11.48
CA LYS A 163 3.86 -9.13 11.19
C LYS A 163 4.23 -9.42 9.73
N SER A 164 3.47 -10.25 9.03
CA SER A 164 3.71 -10.55 7.61
C SER A 164 3.26 -9.44 6.65
N LEU A 165 2.69 -8.34 7.16
CA LEU A 165 2.26 -7.18 6.36
C LEU A 165 3.29 -6.04 6.35
N TYR A 166 4.46 -6.22 6.96
CA TYR A 166 5.58 -5.33 6.67
C TYR A 166 5.86 -5.38 5.16
N ALA A 167 6.14 -4.22 4.56
CA ALA A 167 6.67 -4.21 3.22
C ALA A 167 8.01 -4.97 3.20
N GLU A 168 8.27 -5.72 2.13
CA GLU A 168 9.59 -6.35 1.96
C GLU A 168 10.64 -5.26 1.73
N LYS A 169 10.26 -4.22 0.95
CA LYS A 169 11.13 -3.11 0.61
C LYS A 169 10.34 -1.80 0.53
N ALA A 170 10.95 -0.72 0.97
CA ALA A 170 10.47 0.65 0.80
C ALA A 170 11.47 1.46 -0.02
N ILE A 171 11.05 2.00 -1.17
CA ILE A 171 11.84 2.90 -2.00
C ILE A 171 11.35 4.31 -1.73
N ILE A 172 12.15 5.06 -0.99
CA ILE A 172 11.83 6.41 -0.54
C ILE A 172 12.59 7.40 -1.39
N ASP A 173 11.90 7.99 -2.35
CA ASP A 173 12.46 8.96 -3.29
C ASP A 173 11.87 10.35 -3.01
N PRO A 174 12.64 11.27 -2.39
CA PRO A 174 12.14 12.61 -2.09
C PRO A 174 11.72 13.40 -3.33
N SER A 175 12.28 13.12 -4.50
CA SER A 175 11.93 13.82 -5.74
C SER A 175 10.47 13.60 -6.17
N ILE A 176 9.86 12.47 -5.77
CA ILE A 176 8.44 12.19 -6.02
C ILE A 176 7.52 13.04 -5.13
N MET A 177 8.05 13.54 -4.03
CA MET A 177 7.28 14.24 -3.00
C MET A 177 7.27 15.77 -3.17
N ILE A 178 8.08 16.33 -4.09
CA ILE A 178 8.29 17.77 -4.21
C ILE A 178 7.03 18.51 -4.63
N ASP A 179 6.28 17.96 -5.59
CA ASP A 179 5.11 18.60 -6.18
C ASP A 179 3.80 18.41 -5.38
N LYS A 180 3.90 17.96 -4.12
CA LYS A 180 2.73 17.82 -3.25
C LYS A 180 2.09 19.18 -2.96
N PRO A 181 0.75 19.27 -2.88
CA PRO A 181 0.06 20.45 -2.40
C PRO A 181 0.56 20.85 -1.01
N LEU A 182 0.75 22.16 -0.78
CA LEU A 182 1.27 22.67 0.49
C LEU A 182 0.45 22.21 1.71
N GLY A 183 -0.88 22.18 1.60
CA GLY A 183 -1.76 21.71 2.67
C GLY A 183 -1.48 20.25 3.05
N LEU A 184 -1.25 19.38 2.06
CA LEU A 184 -0.90 17.98 2.30
C LEU A 184 0.51 17.87 2.91
N THR A 185 1.46 18.67 2.45
CA THR A 185 2.82 18.70 3.00
C THR A 185 2.82 19.08 4.49
N ILE A 186 2.03 20.12 4.85
CA ILE A 186 1.91 20.56 6.24
C ILE A 186 1.25 19.49 7.10
N SER A 187 0.10 18.95 6.66
CA SER A 187 -0.65 17.96 7.44
C SER A 187 0.15 16.68 7.67
N THR A 188 0.82 16.17 6.64
CA THR A 188 1.65 14.96 6.78
C THR A 188 2.92 15.23 7.58
N GLY A 189 3.53 16.43 7.46
CA GLY A 189 4.67 16.81 8.28
C GLY A 189 4.31 16.91 9.77
N LEU A 190 3.14 17.46 10.09
CA LEU A 190 2.63 17.49 11.47
C LEU A 190 2.31 16.10 12.02
N ASP A 191 1.78 15.21 11.17
CA ASP A 191 1.54 13.79 11.52
C ASP A 191 2.86 13.08 11.89
N ALA A 192 3.95 13.38 11.19
CA ALA A 192 5.27 12.83 11.52
C ALA A 192 5.87 13.34 12.83
N LEU A 193 5.39 14.49 13.33
CA LEU A 193 5.87 15.12 14.57
C LEU A 193 5.05 14.73 15.81
N SER A 194 3.83 14.20 15.61
CA SER A 194 2.89 13.87 16.70
C SER A 194 3.09 12.45 17.23
#